data_2a25294874496334fea6421593f4bd4c
#
_entry.id   2a25294874496334fea6421593f4bd4c
#
_cell.length_a   1.000
_cell.length_b   1.000
_cell.length_c   1.000
_cell.angle_alpha   90.00
_cell.angle_beta   90.00
_cell.angle_gamma   90.00
#
_symmetry.space_group_name_H-M   'P 1'
#
loop_
_entity.id
_entity.type
_entity.pdbx_description
1 polymer ?
#
loop_
_entity_poly.entity_id
_entity_poly.type
_entity_poly.pdbx_seq_one_letter_code
_entity_poly.pdbx_strand_id
1 'polypeptide(L)'
;MSEHTAPRRKLPWPWHAHAHAPWLLFTSALLLAACGGGLVPVHNIQNAPVVVARGQTATAPHVRDAIVRALGSRNWQLNREGPEGIVATTIVGGHSATIRIQYAEHTYSIQHVDSSPGLRFNGQGIHRNYNNWVEKLNRSIRSLLMGPQWGGVQVVITPPPPASSPAAEPAPATAAPAVAPPAKPS
;
A
#
# COMPACT_ATOMS: atom_id res chain seq x y z
N MET A 1 90.00 60.35 12.67
CA MET A 1 88.86 59.98 11.89
C MET A 1 88.94 58.47 11.78
N SER A 2 88.19 57.77 12.65
CA SER A 2 88.14 56.32 12.62
C SER A 2 86.77 55.94 13.03
N GLU A 3 85.99 55.46 12.04
CA GLU A 3 84.62 54.98 12.18
C GLU A 3 84.66 53.59 12.78
N HIS A 4 84.11 53.47 13.95
CA HIS A 4 83.86 52.19 14.59
C HIS A 4 82.50 51.62 14.08
N THR A 5 82.58 50.66 13.17
CA THR A 5 81.43 49.87 12.73
C THR A 5 81.16 48.77 13.75
N ALA A 6 80.05 48.86 14.47
CA ALA A 6 79.62 47.85 15.43
C ALA A 6 78.94 46.63 14.70
N PRO A 7 79.25 45.40 15.15
CA PRO A 7 78.66 44.21 14.53
C PRO A 7 77.19 44.02 14.95
N ARG A 8 76.29 43.80 13.96
CA ARG A 8 74.90 43.46 14.17
C ARG A 8 74.81 42.05 14.78
N ARG A 9 74.28 41.97 16.01
CA ARG A 9 73.90 40.70 16.63
C ARG A 9 72.67 40.16 15.92
N LYS A 10 72.74 38.95 15.31
CA LYS A 10 71.61 38.16 14.82
C LYS A 10 70.92 37.54 16.03
N LEU A 11 69.69 37.91 16.31
CA LEU A 11 68.81 37.25 17.26
C LEU A 11 68.41 35.87 16.72
N PRO A 12 68.51 34.82 17.54
CA PRO A 12 68.01 33.54 17.15
C PRO A 12 66.45 33.57 17.18
N TRP A 13 65.82 33.17 16.08
CA TRP A 13 64.41 33.02 15.93
C TRP A 13 63.91 31.90 16.86
N PRO A 14 62.90 32.12 17.70
CA PRO A 14 62.35 31.03 18.51
C PRO A 14 61.61 30.05 17.63
N TRP A 15 62.04 28.82 17.62
CA TRP A 15 61.33 27.68 17.04
C TRP A 15 60.09 27.45 17.87
N HIS A 16 58.92 27.92 17.40
CA HIS A 16 57.64 27.52 17.96
C HIS A 16 57.41 26.06 17.57
N ALA A 17 57.70 25.18 18.50
CA ALA A 17 57.24 23.80 18.45
C ALA A 17 55.71 23.81 18.48
N HIS A 18 55.11 23.65 17.32
CA HIS A 18 53.67 23.37 17.22
C HIS A 18 53.44 21.98 17.79
N ALA A 19 53.08 21.92 19.05
CA ALA A 19 52.44 20.75 19.63
C ALA A 19 51.10 20.54 18.92
N HIS A 20 51.10 19.78 17.85
CA HIS A 20 49.90 19.33 17.19
C HIS A 20 49.20 18.36 18.14
N ALA A 21 48.21 18.87 18.84
CA ALA A 21 47.39 18.15 19.75
C ALA A 21 46.75 16.94 18.99
N PRO A 22 46.70 15.73 19.58
CA PRO A 22 46.14 14.54 18.97
C PRO A 22 44.57 14.55 18.95
N TRP A 23 43.95 15.73 18.96
CA TRP A 23 42.49 15.86 18.98
C TRP A 23 41.81 15.64 17.65
N LEU A 24 42.54 15.63 16.55
CA LEU A 24 41.95 15.41 15.22
C LEU A 24 41.67 13.93 14.88
N LEU A 25 42.16 12.98 15.68
CA LEU A 25 41.89 11.56 15.44
C LEU A 25 40.64 11.05 16.16
N PHE A 26 40.06 11.81 17.11
CA PHE A 26 38.83 11.40 17.82
C PHE A 26 37.53 11.81 17.11
N THR A 27 37.56 12.77 16.21
CA THR A 27 36.38 13.25 15.50
C THR A 27 36.00 12.38 14.28
N SER A 28 36.91 11.54 13.79
CA SER A 28 36.67 10.71 12.61
C SER A 28 35.94 9.39 12.92
N ALA A 29 35.96 8.94 14.17
CA ALA A 29 35.32 7.68 14.57
C ALA A 29 33.81 7.80 14.82
N LEU A 30 33.29 9.02 15.00
CA LEU A 30 31.87 9.24 15.30
C LEU A 30 30.98 9.37 14.06
N LEU A 31 31.58 9.50 12.87
CA LEU A 31 30.84 9.66 11.60
C LEU A 31 30.52 8.34 10.89
N LEU A 32 31.10 7.21 11.31
CA LEU A 32 30.81 5.90 10.69
C LEU A 32 29.63 5.16 11.32
N ALA A 33 29.06 5.63 12.42
CA ALA A 33 27.92 4.99 13.08
C ALA A 33 26.55 5.33 12.45
N ALA A 34 26.47 6.21 11.45
CA ALA A 34 25.21 6.69 10.89
C ALA A 34 24.68 5.89 9.69
N CYS A 35 25.38 4.85 9.22
CA CYS A 35 24.91 4.01 8.09
C CYS A 35 24.20 2.72 8.51
N GLY A 36 23.95 2.50 9.77
CA GLY A 36 23.05 1.45 10.24
C GLY A 36 21.62 1.91 10.02
N GLY A 37 20.95 1.47 8.93
CA GLY A 37 19.53 1.70 8.71
C GLY A 37 18.72 1.21 9.92
N GLY A 38 18.56 2.09 10.91
CA GLY A 38 17.83 1.82 12.15
C GLY A 38 16.38 1.48 11.84
N LEU A 39 15.75 0.70 12.71
CA LEU A 39 14.32 0.51 12.68
C LEU A 39 13.65 1.84 12.99
N VAL A 40 12.54 2.10 12.32
CA VAL A 40 11.66 3.24 12.60
C VAL A 40 10.34 2.71 13.15
N PRO A 41 9.58 3.49 13.93
CA PRO A 41 8.25 3.07 14.38
C PRO A 41 7.40 2.61 13.19
N VAL A 42 6.67 1.51 13.34
CA VAL A 42 5.78 1.01 12.30
C VAL A 42 4.69 2.06 12.00
N HIS A 43 4.57 2.41 10.74
CA HIS A 43 3.59 3.40 10.28
C HIS A 43 2.26 2.71 9.98
N ASN A 44 1.33 2.79 10.92
CA ASN A 44 -0.06 2.44 10.71
C ASN A 44 -0.87 3.72 10.46
N ILE A 45 -1.81 3.65 9.52
CA ILE A 45 -2.75 4.73 9.26
C ILE A 45 -4.05 4.38 9.97
N GLN A 46 -4.50 5.27 10.84
CA GLN A 46 -5.69 5.07 11.64
C GLN A 46 -6.72 6.15 11.33
N ASN A 47 -7.95 5.72 11.02
CA ASN A 47 -9.10 6.60 10.80
C ASN A 47 -8.82 7.75 9.84
N ALA A 48 -8.05 7.50 8.77
CA ALA A 48 -7.81 8.50 7.74
C ALA A 48 -9.15 8.95 7.14
N PRO A 49 -9.40 10.26 7.02
CA PRO A 49 -10.66 10.73 6.47
C PRO A 49 -10.78 10.41 4.98
N VAL A 50 -11.97 9.98 4.58
CA VAL A 50 -12.34 9.84 3.17
C VAL A 50 -12.74 11.21 2.65
N VAL A 51 -11.91 11.76 1.76
CA VAL A 51 -12.17 13.05 1.11
C VAL A 51 -12.46 12.79 -0.36
N VAL A 52 -13.67 13.17 -0.80
CA VAL A 52 -14.12 13.05 -2.19
C VAL A 52 -14.23 14.42 -2.85
N ALA A 53 -14.33 14.46 -4.17
CA ALA A 53 -14.52 15.70 -4.91
C ALA A 53 -15.81 16.43 -4.50
N ARG A 54 -15.81 17.76 -4.66
CA ARG A 54 -16.98 18.60 -4.33
C ARG A 54 -18.22 18.11 -5.10
N GLY A 55 -19.32 17.95 -4.37
CA GLY A 55 -20.60 17.50 -4.94
C GLY A 55 -20.73 15.99 -5.05
N GLN A 56 -19.74 15.24 -4.59
CA GLN A 56 -19.83 13.77 -4.50
C GLN A 56 -20.07 13.32 -3.07
N THR A 57 -20.80 12.23 -2.91
CA THR A 57 -20.99 11.55 -1.62
C THR A 57 -20.16 10.27 -1.63
N ALA A 58 -19.33 10.12 -0.58
CA ALA A 58 -18.61 8.87 -0.38
C ALA A 58 -19.61 7.76 0.03
N THR A 59 -19.43 6.58 -0.54
CA THR A 59 -20.14 5.36 -0.13
C THR A 59 -19.10 4.28 0.14
N ALA A 60 -19.43 3.30 0.99
CA ALA A 60 -18.52 2.20 1.27
C ALA A 60 -18.04 1.45 0.00
N PRO A 61 -18.88 1.17 -1.01
CA PRO A 61 -18.44 0.61 -2.29
C PRO A 61 -17.43 1.51 -3.03
N HIS A 62 -17.63 2.83 -3.05
CA HIS A 62 -16.68 3.77 -3.67
C HIS A 62 -15.32 3.73 -2.97
N VAL A 63 -15.31 3.75 -1.65
CA VAL A 63 -14.07 3.67 -0.86
C VAL A 63 -13.35 2.35 -1.14
N ARG A 64 -14.10 1.25 -1.14
CA ARG A 64 -13.59 -0.08 -1.50
C ARG A 64 -12.90 -0.09 -2.86
N ASP A 65 -13.59 0.39 -3.88
CA ASP A 65 -13.08 0.39 -5.25
C ASP A 65 -11.82 1.26 -5.40
N ALA A 66 -11.76 2.40 -4.71
CA ALA A 66 -10.55 3.24 -4.66
C ALA A 66 -9.39 2.47 -4.02
N ILE A 67 -9.64 1.76 -2.92
CA ILE A 67 -8.64 0.93 -2.24
C ILE A 67 -8.13 -0.17 -3.18
N VAL A 68 -9.02 -0.94 -3.81
CA VAL A 68 -8.64 -2.06 -4.70
C VAL A 68 -7.82 -1.56 -5.90
N ARG A 69 -8.20 -0.44 -6.50
CA ARG A 69 -7.41 0.18 -7.58
C ARG A 69 -6.05 0.68 -7.10
N ALA A 70 -6.00 1.29 -5.91
CA ALA A 70 -4.74 1.73 -5.31
C ALA A 70 -3.80 0.54 -5.06
N LEU A 71 -4.31 -0.58 -4.53
CA LEU A 71 -3.56 -1.80 -4.34
C LEU A 71 -2.92 -2.26 -5.65
N GLY A 72 -3.71 -2.41 -6.71
CA GLY A 72 -3.22 -2.79 -8.04
C GLY A 72 -2.16 -1.84 -8.58
N SER A 73 -2.36 -0.52 -8.45
CA SER A 73 -1.40 0.50 -8.93
C SER A 73 -0.07 0.52 -8.17
N ARG A 74 -0.01 -0.10 -7.00
CA ARG A 74 1.17 -0.17 -6.11
C ARG A 74 1.72 -1.57 -5.93
N ASN A 75 1.32 -2.52 -6.78
CA ASN A 75 1.76 -3.92 -6.73
C ASN A 75 1.46 -4.60 -5.39
N TRP A 76 0.34 -4.23 -4.76
CA TRP A 76 -0.23 -4.97 -3.66
C TRP A 76 -1.23 -5.97 -4.22
N GLN A 77 -1.06 -7.24 -3.88
CA GLN A 77 -1.98 -8.30 -4.24
C GLN A 77 -3.06 -8.42 -3.17
N LEU A 78 -4.31 -8.36 -3.56
CA LEU A 78 -5.44 -8.62 -2.69
C LEU A 78 -5.48 -10.12 -2.40
N ASN A 79 -5.32 -10.51 -1.14
CA ASN A 79 -5.33 -11.91 -0.72
C ASN A 79 -6.73 -12.37 -0.34
N ARG A 80 -7.43 -11.54 0.43
CA ARG A 80 -8.82 -11.80 0.81
C ARG A 80 -9.54 -10.51 1.16
N GLU A 81 -10.85 -10.57 1.11
CA GLU A 81 -11.77 -9.55 1.57
C GLU A 81 -12.85 -10.18 2.42
N GLY A 82 -13.28 -9.52 3.48
CA GLY A 82 -14.29 -10.01 4.41
C GLY A 82 -14.75 -8.93 5.39
N PRO A 83 -15.50 -9.32 6.43
CA PRO A 83 -16.04 -8.36 7.42
C PRO A 83 -14.96 -7.56 8.14
N GLU A 84 -13.76 -8.11 8.28
CA GLU A 84 -12.61 -7.45 8.91
C GLU A 84 -11.86 -6.50 7.95
N GLY A 85 -12.31 -6.33 6.71
CA GLY A 85 -11.70 -5.52 5.68
C GLY A 85 -10.92 -6.33 4.63
N ILE A 86 -10.03 -5.63 3.93
CA ILE A 86 -9.18 -6.16 2.88
C ILE A 86 -7.81 -6.51 3.44
N VAL A 87 -7.32 -7.72 3.16
CA VAL A 87 -5.93 -8.14 3.44
C VAL A 87 -5.18 -8.20 2.12
N ALA A 88 -4.05 -7.52 2.07
CA ALA A 88 -3.21 -7.45 0.87
C ALA A 88 -1.73 -7.61 1.20
N THR A 89 -0.97 -8.20 0.29
CA THR A 89 0.48 -8.43 0.41
C THR A 89 1.21 -7.80 -0.76
N THR A 90 2.36 -7.20 -0.50
CA THR A 90 3.30 -6.76 -1.53
C THR A 90 4.64 -7.47 -1.37
N ILE A 91 5.35 -7.64 -2.48
CA ILE A 91 6.72 -8.16 -2.50
C ILE A 91 7.58 -7.18 -3.29
N VAL A 92 8.59 -6.62 -2.64
CA VAL A 92 9.51 -5.64 -3.24
C VAL A 92 10.94 -5.98 -2.87
N GLY A 93 11.79 -6.21 -3.86
CA GLY A 93 13.20 -6.53 -3.64
C GLY A 93 13.43 -7.78 -2.77
N GLY A 94 12.57 -8.80 -2.88
CA GLY A 94 12.66 -10.01 -2.09
C GLY A 94 12.10 -9.91 -0.66
N HIS A 95 11.55 -8.74 -0.28
CA HIS A 95 10.90 -8.52 1.00
C HIS A 95 9.39 -8.45 0.84
N SER A 96 8.65 -9.16 1.69
CA SER A 96 7.19 -9.14 1.70
C SER A 96 6.64 -8.37 2.90
N ALA A 97 5.49 -7.74 2.71
CA ALA A 97 4.71 -7.16 3.79
C ALA A 97 3.22 -7.39 3.53
N THR A 98 2.49 -7.70 4.59
CA THR A 98 1.04 -7.90 4.59
C THR A 98 0.39 -6.84 5.45
N ILE A 99 -0.67 -6.24 4.92
CA ILE A 99 -1.47 -5.22 5.59
C ILE A 99 -2.93 -5.62 5.64
N ARG A 100 -3.65 -5.03 6.58
CA ARG A 100 -5.12 -5.04 6.64
C ARG A 100 -5.62 -3.63 6.44
N ILE A 101 -6.61 -3.46 5.58
CA ILE A 101 -7.29 -2.19 5.34
C ILE A 101 -8.74 -2.34 5.77
N GLN A 102 -9.11 -1.66 6.84
CA GLN A 102 -10.50 -1.49 7.27
C GLN A 102 -11.03 -0.20 6.66
N TYR A 103 -12.28 -0.18 6.22
CA TYR A 103 -12.86 1.00 5.57
C TYR A 103 -14.35 1.12 5.86
N ALA A 104 -14.79 2.35 5.81
CA ALA A 104 -16.19 2.76 5.89
C ALA A 104 -16.43 3.93 4.94
N GLU A 105 -17.60 4.53 4.94
CA GLU A 105 -17.93 5.67 4.07
C GLU A 105 -17.06 6.91 4.34
N HIS A 106 -16.68 7.12 5.60
CA HIS A 106 -16.02 8.35 6.01
C HIS A 106 -14.57 8.19 6.45
N THR A 107 -14.13 6.95 6.71
CA THR A 107 -12.77 6.67 7.21
C THR A 107 -12.23 5.35 6.67
N TYR A 108 -10.90 5.24 6.66
CA TYR A 108 -10.20 3.99 6.46
C TYR A 108 -8.94 3.92 7.33
N SER A 109 -8.50 2.70 7.61
CA SER A 109 -7.29 2.42 8.40
C SER A 109 -6.44 1.39 7.67
N ILE A 110 -5.12 1.55 7.72
CA ILE A 110 -4.15 0.59 7.17
C ILE A 110 -3.26 0.12 8.31
N GLN A 111 -3.25 -1.16 8.60
CA GLN A 111 -2.52 -1.75 9.69
C GLN A 111 -1.54 -2.81 9.19
N HIS A 112 -0.35 -2.87 9.81
CA HIS A 112 0.60 -3.95 9.61
C HIS A 112 0.02 -5.24 10.16
N VAL A 113 0.16 -6.34 9.39
CA VAL A 113 -0.25 -7.68 9.81
C VAL A 113 0.96 -8.58 9.94
N ASP A 114 1.81 -8.61 8.90
CA ASP A 114 2.97 -9.49 8.84
C ASP A 114 4.03 -8.93 7.89
N SER A 115 5.27 -9.39 8.05
CA SER A 115 6.35 -9.03 7.14
C SER A 115 7.50 -10.03 7.17
N SER A 116 8.20 -10.16 6.05
CA SER A 116 9.39 -11.02 5.97
C SER A 116 10.51 -10.57 6.92
N PRO A 117 11.39 -11.48 7.35
CA PRO A 117 12.49 -11.17 8.27
C PRO A 117 13.39 -10.03 7.81
N GLY A 118 13.53 -9.80 6.50
CA GLY A 118 14.33 -8.70 5.95
C GLY A 118 13.80 -7.31 6.28
N LEU A 119 12.52 -7.16 6.62
CA LEU A 119 11.95 -5.91 7.14
C LEU A 119 12.17 -5.72 8.64
N ARG A 120 12.72 -6.73 9.36
CA ARG A 120 13.18 -6.65 10.74
C ARG A 120 12.11 -6.13 11.71
N PHE A 121 10.84 -6.48 11.50
CA PHE A 121 9.76 -6.08 12.41
C PHE A 121 9.94 -6.74 13.80
N ASN A 122 9.85 -5.94 14.85
CA ASN A 122 10.04 -6.38 16.24
C ASN A 122 8.84 -6.06 17.16
N GLY A 123 7.66 -5.80 16.57
CA GLY A 123 6.45 -5.42 17.30
C GLY A 123 6.21 -3.91 17.37
N GLN A 124 7.26 -3.09 17.33
CA GLN A 124 7.17 -1.63 17.40
C GLN A 124 7.88 -0.94 16.23
N GLY A 125 9.04 -1.45 15.86
CA GLY A 125 9.88 -0.90 14.80
C GLY A 125 9.94 -1.82 13.59
N ILE A 126 10.16 -1.22 12.43
CA ILE A 126 10.27 -1.90 11.15
C ILE A 126 11.27 -1.17 10.23
N HIS A 127 11.77 -1.84 9.21
CA HIS A 127 12.61 -1.19 8.21
C HIS A 127 11.82 -0.08 7.49
N ARG A 128 12.44 1.10 7.34
CA ARG A 128 11.80 2.31 6.76
C ARG A 128 11.11 2.09 5.41
N ASN A 129 11.54 1.10 4.63
CA ASN A 129 10.93 0.81 3.33
C ASN A 129 9.46 0.43 3.45
N TYR A 130 9.08 -0.34 4.50
CA TYR A 130 7.68 -0.65 4.77
C TYR A 130 6.83 0.64 4.89
N ASN A 131 7.28 1.57 5.73
CA ASN A 131 6.56 2.85 5.92
C ASN A 131 6.40 3.62 4.60
N ASN A 132 7.44 3.60 3.76
CA ASN A 132 7.38 4.22 2.43
C ASN A 132 6.35 3.53 1.51
N TRP A 133 6.21 2.20 1.59
CA TRP A 133 5.21 1.48 0.78
C TRP A 133 3.79 1.80 1.22
N VAL A 134 3.55 1.80 2.54
CA VAL A 134 2.25 2.17 3.12
C VAL A 134 1.88 3.61 2.76
N GLU A 135 2.82 4.54 2.88
CA GLU A 135 2.56 5.96 2.55
C GLU A 135 2.30 6.18 1.05
N LYS A 136 3.00 5.47 0.16
CA LYS A 136 2.71 5.50 -1.28
C LYS A 136 1.31 4.96 -1.58
N LEU A 137 0.91 3.87 -0.91
CA LEU A 137 -0.43 3.30 -1.03
C LEU A 137 -1.49 4.30 -0.55
N ASN A 138 -1.31 4.88 0.64
CA ASN A 138 -2.19 5.88 1.23
C ASN A 138 -2.42 7.07 0.28
N ARG A 139 -1.35 7.62 -0.28
CA ARG A 139 -1.45 8.71 -1.27
C ARG A 139 -2.24 8.30 -2.51
N SER A 140 -2.08 7.07 -2.97
CA SER A 140 -2.86 6.56 -4.12
C SER A 140 -4.34 6.42 -3.79
N ILE A 141 -4.69 5.90 -2.60
CA ILE A 141 -6.09 5.82 -2.15
C ILE A 141 -6.71 7.23 -2.12
N ARG A 142 -6.04 8.18 -1.47
CA ARG A 142 -6.53 9.57 -1.40
C ARG A 142 -6.67 10.22 -2.78
N SER A 143 -5.72 10.00 -3.68
CA SER A 143 -5.79 10.53 -5.04
C SER A 143 -6.97 9.95 -5.81
N LEU A 144 -7.25 8.66 -5.68
CA LEU A 144 -8.38 8.01 -6.34
C LEU A 144 -9.72 8.46 -5.76
N LEU A 145 -9.81 8.67 -4.44
CA LEU A 145 -11.02 9.20 -3.80
C LEU A 145 -11.33 10.64 -4.24
N MET A 146 -10.32 11.46 -4.48
CA MET A 146 -10.49 12.86 -4.94
C MET A 146 -10.59 12.99 -6.45
N GLY A 147 -10.31 11.93 -7.21
CA GLY A 147 -10.29 11.97 -8.67
C GLY A 147 -11.68 12.13 -9.29
N PRO A 148 -11.80 12.74 -10.48
CA PRO A 148 -13.07 12.90 -11.18
C PRO A 148 -13.64 11.59 -11.76
N GLN A 149 -13.00 10.46 -11.50
CA GLN A 149 -13.26 9.18 -12.18
C GLN A 149 -14.53 8.46 -11.74
N TRP A 150 -15.24 8.99 -10.75
CA TRP A 150 -16.47 8.38 -10.24
C TRP A 150 -17.73 8.84 -10.97
N GLY A 151 -17.62 9.83 -11.85
CA GLY A 151 -18.77 10.41 -12.56
C GLY A 151 -19.13 9.77 -13.89
N GLY A 152 -18.49 8.67 -14.35
CA GLY A 152 -18.60 8.33 -15.75
C GLY A 152 -18.67 6.88 -16.18
N VAL A 153 -18.47 5.91 -15.32
CA VAL A 153 -18.70 4.51 -15.71
C VAL A 153 -19.79 3.91 -14.80
N GLN A 154 -21.01 4.26 -15.11
CA GLN A 154 -22.10 3.33 -14.88
C GLN A 154 -21.78 2.12 -15.76
N VAL A 155 -21.20 1.08 -15.17
CA VAL A 155 -21.35 -0.25 -15.73
C VAL A 155 -22.86 -0.53 -15.59
N VAL A 156 -23.61 -0.20 -16.65
CA VAL A 156 -24.94 -0.74 -16.81
C VAL A 156 -24.71 -2.25 -16.94
N ILE A 157 -24.79 -2.93 -15.81
CA ILE A 157 -25.00 -4.38 -15.82
C ILE A 157 -26.42 -4.49 -16.36
N THR A 158 -26.54 -4.52 -17.69
CA THR A 158 -27.78 -5.02 -18.32
C THR A 158 -27.93 -6.43 -17.77
N PRO A 159 -28.96 -6.71 -16.95
CA PRO A 159 -29.23 -8.09 -16.54
C PRO A 159 -29.33 -8.90 -17.84
N PRO A 160 -28.75 -10.10 -17.89
CA PRO A 160 -28.92 -10.95 -19.06
C PRO A 160 -30.43 -10.99 -19.36
N PRO A 161 -30.82 -10.87 -20.65
CA PRO A 161 -32.23 -10.98 -21.01
C PRO A 161 -32.78 -12.23 -20.30
N PRO A 162 -33.99 -12.18 -19.72
CA PRO A 162 -34.56 -13.34 -19.05
C PRO A 162 -34.43 -14.49 -20.04
N ALA A 163 -33.77 -15.56 -19.62
CA ALA A 163 -33.65 -16.76 -20.42
C ALA A 163 -35.05 -17.05 -20.96
N SER A 164 -35.22 -16.99 -22.28
CA SER A 164 -36.47 -17.31 -22.93
C SER A 164 -36.94 -18.61 -22.31
N SER A 165 -38.07 -18.59 -21.59
CA SER A 165 -38.66 -19.81 -21.07
C SER A 165 -38.71 -20.79 -22.24
N PRO A 166 -38.21 -22.02 -22.06
CA PRO A 166 -38.39 -23.04 -23.09
C PRO A 166 -39.86 -23.05 -23.44
N ALA A 167 -40.14 -22.85 -24.74
CA ALA A 167 -41.50 -22.93 -25.29
C ALA A 167 -42.14 -24.16 -24.69
N ALA A 168 -43.32 -23.97 -24.08
CA ALA A 168 -44.10 -25.06 -23.51
C ALA A 168 -44.20 -26.14 -24.58
N GLU A 169 -43.66 -27.30 -24.31
CA GLU A 169 -43.82 -28.51 -25.10
C GLU A 169 -45.33 -28.77 -25.24
N PRO A 170 -45.85 -28.89 -26.46
CA PRO A 170 -47.30 -29.17 -26.61
C PRO A 170 -47.63 -30.48 -25.90
N ALA A 171 -48.61 -30.40 -24.99
CA ALA A 171 -49.10 -31.56 -24.26
C ALA A 171 -49.43 -32.70 -25.23
N PRO A 172 -49.07 -33.94 -24.91
CA PRO A 172 -49.44 -35.10 -25.76
C PRO A 172 -50.95 -35.21 -25.86
N ALA A 173 -51.45 -35.28 -27.12
CA ALA A 173 -52.81 -35.41 -27.40
C ALA A 173 -53.40 -36.66 -26.67
N THR A 174 -54.42 -36.41 -25.85
CA THR A 174 -55.16 -37.45 -25.16
C THR A 174 -55.68 -38.46 -26.19
N ALA A 175 -55.15 -39.66 -26.14
CA ALA A 175 -55.64 -40.78 -26.95
C ALA A 175 -57.15 -41.06 -26.66
N ALA A 176 -57.93 -41.05 -27.67
CA ALA A 176 -59.33 -41.39 -27.61
C ALA A 176 -59.54 -42.82 -27.05
N PRO A 177 -60.60 -43.10 -26.26
CA PRO A 177 -60.80 -44.40 -25.70
C PRO A 177 -61.15 -45.42 -26.81
N ALA A 178 -60.43 -46.53 -26.77
CA ALA A 178 -60.71 -47.68 -27.67
C ALA A 178 -62.08 -48.20 -27.48
N VAL A 179 -62.85 -48.25 -28.62
CA VAL A 179 -64.14 -48.88 -28.70
C VAL A 179 -63.97 -50.39 -28.47
N ALA A 180 -64.69 -50.92 -27.49
CA ALA A 180 -64.73 -52.35 -27.22
C ALA A 180 -65.46 -53.11 -28.35
N PRO A 181 -64.97 -54.32 -28.75
CA PRO A 181 -65.65 -55.13 -29.79
C PRO A 181 -66.97 -55.75 -29.26
N PRO A 182 -68.00 -55.95 -30.12
CA PRO A 182 -69.27 -56.52 -29.73
C PRO A 182 -69.15 -58.02 -29.40
N ALA A 183 -69.87 -58.44 -28.37
CA ALA A 183 -69.97 -59.84 -27.96
C ALA A 183 -70.72 -60.64 -29.01
N LYS A 184 -70.27 -61.84 -29.31
CA LYS A 184 -70.96 -62.82 -30.15
C LYS A 184 -72.13 -63.45 -29.40
N PRO A 185 -73.30 -63.67 -30.06
CA PRO A 185 -74.40 -64.45 -29.50
C PRO A 185 -74.16 -65.96 -29.66
N SER A 186 -74.58 -66.70 -28.67
CA SER A 186 -74.69 -68.17 -28.67
C SER A 186 -75.87 -68.66 -29.39
#